data_2c1fbf3bd393c3d5df822b09a63fc3ea
#
_entry.id   2c1fbf3bd393c3d5df822b09a63fc3ea
#
_cell.length_a   1.000
_cell.length_b   1.000
_cell.length_c   1.000
_cell.angle_alpha   90.00
_cell.angle_beta   90.00
_cell.angle_gamma   90.00
#
_symmetry.space_group_name_H-M   'P 1'
#
loop_
_entity.id
_entity.type
_entity.pdbx_description
1 polymer ?
#
loop_
_entity_poly.entity_id
_entity_poly.type
_entity_poly.pdbx_seq_one_letter_code
_entity_poly.pdbx_strand_id
1 'polypeptide(L)'
;MSLDLAFMQQIFPDMLRAFWLSVQISLITVVLSVILGILLTAARMLGGTLTKYVIISFVEFTRGAPPLVHISIIYFLLPEFGIVFNEFWTGVIALSLIGAGYSVEIFRGAIDAISSSQLDASKALGFTQIQSFRLVLLPQAYRLSLPPLTNELANVIKATSLL
;
A
#
# COMPACT_ATOMS: atom_id res chain seq x y z
N MET A 1 -30.99 -25.28 -15.17
CA MET A 1 -29.90 -25.29 -14.19
C MET A 1 -30.57 -25.11 -12.84
N SER A 2 -30.94 -26.19 -12.14
CA SER A 2 -31.55 -26.11 -10.80
C SER A 2 -30.46 -25.71 -9.82
N LEU A 3 -30.64 -24.57 -9.17
CA LEU A 3 -29.82 -24.17 -8.01
C LEU A 3 -30.02 -25.26 -6.94
N ASP A 4 -28.99 -26.04 -6.69
CA ASP A 4 -29.02 -27.03 -5.63
C ASP A 4 -28.87 -26.35 -4.27
N LEU A 5 -30.02 -26.12 -3.61
CA LEU A 5 -30.10 -25.48 -2.32
C LEU A 5 -29.28 -26.20 -1.24
N ALA A 6 -29.20 -27.53 -1.33
CA ALA A 6 -28.43 -28.36 -0.40
C ALA A 6 -26.92 -28.06 -0.57
N PHE A 7 -26.45 -27.96 -1.80
CA PHE A 7 -25.06 -27.59 -2.11
C PHE A 7 -24.74 -26.19 -1.63
N MET A 8 -25.63 -25.22 -1.83
CA MET A 8 -25.43 -23.83 -1.31
C MET A 8 -25.33 -23.81 0.22
N GLN A 9 -26.17 -24.55 0.93
CA GLN A 9 -26.12 -24.63 2.38
C GLN A 9 -24.80 -25.25 2.89
N GLN A 10 -24.26 -26.21 2.15
CA GLN A 10 -23.00 -26.86 2.50
C GLN A 10 -21.80 -25.94 2.34
N ILE A 11 -21.77 -25.11 1.29
CA ILE A 11 -20.63 -24.23 0.98
C ILE A 11 -20.69 -22.90 1.76
N PHE A 12 -21.88 -22.47 2.17
CA PHE A 12 -22.09 -21.15 2.77
C PHE A 12 -21.19 -20.86 3.98
N PRO A 13 -20.94 -21.79 4.92
CA PRO A 13 -20.02 -21.56 6.03
C PRO A 13 -18.58 -21.30 5.57
N ASP A 14 -18.10 -22.01 4.56
CA ASP A 14 -16.75 -21.84 4.03
C ASP A 14 -16.60 -20.49 3.28
N MET A 15 -17.64 -20.10 2.54
CA MET A 15 -17.68 -18.76 1.92
C MET A 15 -17.65 -17.64 2.96
N LEU A 16 -18.33 -17.78 4.09
CA LEU A 16 -18.29 -16.81 5.18
C LEU A 16 -16.91 -16.74 5.82
N ARG A 17 -16.24 -17.86 6.01
CA ARG A 17 -14.86 -17.90 6.52
C ARG A 17 -13.89 -17.21 5.57
N ALA A 18 -13.96 -17.53 4.28
CA ALA A 18 -13.14 -16.91 3.24
C ALA A 18 -13.39 -15.40 3.15
N PHE A 19 -14.66 -14.98 3.21
CA PHE A 19 -15.02 -13.55 3.26
C PHE A 19 -14.40 -12.85 4.46
N TRP A 20 -14.53 -13.43 5.66
CA TRP A 20 -13.96 -12.86 6.87
C TRP A 20 -12.43 -12.76 6.81
N LEU A 21 -11.77 -13.80 6.27
CA LEU A 21 -10.32 -13.79 6.03
C LEU A 21 -9.91 -12.65 5.08
N SER A 22 -10.62 -12.49 3.98
CA SER A 22 -10.38 -11.40 3.01
C SER A 22 -10.55 -10.02 3.65
N VAL A 23 -11.56 -9.84 4.50
CA VAL A 23 -11.77 -8.58 5.25
C VAL A 23 -10.60 -8.30 6.18
N GLN A 24 -10.14 -9.28 6.94
CA GLN A 24 -9.01 -9.11 7.87
C GLN A 24 -7.72 -8.75 7.11
N ILE A 25 -7.38 -9.50 6.05
CA ILE A 25 -6.21 -9.23 5.21
C ILE A 25 -6.30 -7.82 4.63
N SER A 26 -7.45 -7.45 4.06
CA SER A 26 -7.66 -6.13 3.47
C SER A 26 -7.44 -5.01 4.47
N LEU A 27 -8.03 -5.09 5.66
CA LEU A 27 -7.91 -4.04 6.68
C LEU A 27 -6.46 -3.85 7.12
N ILE A 28 -5.75 -4.95 7.41
CA ILE A 28 -4.35 -4.88 7.85
C ILE A 28 -3.47 -4.34 6.71
N THR A 29 -3.65 -4.86 5.50
CA THR A 29 -2.91 -4.45 4.29
C THR A 29 -3.08 -2.97 4.02
N VAL A 30 -4.30 -2.46 4.06
CA VAL A 30 -4.60 -1.04 3.84
C VAL A 30 -3.86 -0.15 4.82
N VAL A 31 -3.95 -0.47 6.11
CA VAL A 31 -3.28 0.32 7.16
C VAL A 31 -1.77 0.30 6.95
N LEU A 32 -1.18 -0.88 6.72
CA LEU A 32 0.26 -1.01 6.48
C LEU A 32 0.71 -0.30 5.21
N SER A 33 -0.05 -0.42 4.11
CA SER A 33 0.24 0.25 2.84
C SER A 33 0.29 1.77 2.97
N VAL A 34 -0.66 2.35 3.68
CA VAL A 34 -0.72 3.81 3.89
C VAL A 34 0.42 4.27 4.79
N ILE A 35 0.67 3.57 5.91
CA ILE A 35 1.76 3.90 6.82
C ILE A 35 3.11 3.81 6.11
N LEU A 36 3.39 2.70 5.43
CA LEU A 36 4.62 2.51 4.66
C LEU A 36 4.73 3.55 3.53
N GLY A 37 3.64 3.84 2.84
CA GLY A 37 3.59 4.86 1.79
C GLY A 37 3.97 6.25 2.29
N ILE A 38 3.46 6.68 3.45
CA ILE A 38 3.83 7.95 4.08
C ILE A 38 5.30 7.95 4.48
N LEU A 39 5.77 6.90 5.15
CA LEU A 39 7.16 6.79 5.61
C LEU A 39 8.15 6.80 4.44
N LEU A 40 7.87 6.02 3.39
CA LEU A 40 8.71 5.97 2.20
C LEU A 40 8.67 7.30 1.42
N THR A 41 7.52 7.96 1.33
CA THR A 41 7.42 9.30 0.71
C THR A 41 8.24 10.32 1.50
N ALA A 42 8.14 10.32 2.82
CA ALA A 42 8.95 11.19 3.67
C ALA A 42 10.45 10.91 3.49
N ALA A 43 10.85 9.64 3.51
CA ALA A 43 12.24 9.24 3.29
C ALA A 43 12.75 9.62 1.89
N ARG A 44 11.90 9.55 0.85
CA ARG A 44 12.24 9.98 -0.53
C ARG A 44 12.46 11.49 -0.61
N MET A 45 11.72 12.28 0.15
CA MET A 45 11.80 13.75 0.14
C MET A 45 12.90 14.29 1.03
N LEU A 46 13.10 13.70 2.20
CA LEU A 46 14.02 14.20 3.24
C LEU A 46 15.39 13.52 3.17
N GLY A 47 15.47 12.36 2.50
CA GLY A 47 16.68 11.57 2.37
C GLY A 47 17.63 12.07 1.27
N GLY A 48 18.83 11.51 1.27
CA GLY A 48 19.84 11.77 0.24
C GLY A 48 19.54 11.06 -1.08
N THR A 49 20.43 11.27 -2.05
CA THR A 49 20.32 10.73 -3.41
C THR A 49 20.17 9.20 -3.42
N LEU A 50 20.94 8.47 -2.61
CA LEU A 50 20.86 7.01 -2.51
C LEU A 50 19.48 6.55 -2.05
N THR A 51 18.95 7.15 -0.96
CA THR A 51 17.61 6.83 -0.45
C THR A 51 16.53 7.05 -1.49
N LYS A 52 16.62 8.14 -2.24
CA LYS A 52 15.70 8.45 -3.33
C LYS A 52 15.69 7.36 -4.40
N TYR A 53 16.86 6.90 -4.87
CA TYR A 53 16.94 5.86 -5.90
C TYR A 53 16.47 4.50 -5.39
N VAL A 54 16.80 4.13 -4.15
CA VAL A 54 16.30 2.88 -3.54
C VAL A 54 14.77 2.85 -3.49
N ILE A 55 14.15 3.96 -3.08
CA ILE A 55 12.68 4.04 -3.01
C ILE A 55 12.07 4.02 -4.42
N ILE A 56 12.67 4.71 -5.40
CA ILE A 56 12.21 4.65 -6.79
C ILE A 56 12.24 3.20 -7.30
N SER A 57 13.36 2.49 -7.11
CA SER A 57 13.50 1.08 -7.52
C SER A 57 12.46 0.18 -6.84
N PHE A 58 12.19 0.40 -5.55
CA PHE A 58 11.14 -0.30 -4.82
C PHE A 58 9.75 -0.06 -5.43
N VAL A 59 9.42 1.19 -5.71
CA VAL A 59 8.14 1.58 -6.32
C VAL A 59 7.99 0.98 -7.72
N GLU A 60 9.01 1.06 -8.55
CA GLU A 60 9.00 0.46 -9.90
C GLU A 60 8.84 -1.06 -9.83
N PHE A 61 9.55 -1.73 -8.92
CA PHE A 61 9.42 -3.18 -8.71
C PHE A 61 8.00 -3.57 -8.29
N THR A 62 7.45 -2.91 -7.25
CA THR A 62 6.14 -3.27 -6.69
C THR A 62 4.97 -2.97 -7.62
N ARG A 63 5.09 -1.97 -8.50
CA ARG A 63 4.07 -1.59 -9.48
C ARG A 63 4.28 -2.22 -10.86
N GLY A 64 5.50 -2.63 -11.16
CA GLY A 64 5.89 -3.16 -12.47
C GLY A 64 5.53 -4.63 -12.69
N ALA A 65 5.23 -5.39 -11.63
CA ALA A 65 4.87 -6.79 -11.73
C ALA A 65 3.42 -7.05 -11.24
N PRO A 66 2.73 -8.06 -11.80
CA PRO A 66 1.41 -8.46 -11.31
C PRO A 66 1.45 -8.89 -9.83
N PRO A 67 0.38 -8.64 -9.03
CA PRO A 67 0.31 -9.03 -7.62
C PRO A 67 0.64 -10.50 -7.37
N LEU A 68 0.20 -11.39 -8.25
CA LEU A 68 0.46 -12.83 -8.16
C LEU A 68 1.97 -13.16 -8.14
N VAL A 69 2.78 -12.40 -8.87
CA VAL A 69 4.25 -12.60 -8.88
C VAL A 69 4.84 -12.30 -7.50
N HIS A 70 4.42 -11.22 -6.85
CA HIS A 70 4.89 -10.88 -5.50
C HIS A 70 4.45 -11.91 -4.46
N ILE A 71 3.19 -12.36 -4.54
CA ILE A 71 2.68 -13.44 -3.69
C ILE A 71 3.50 -14.70 -3.89
N SER A 72 3.78 -15.09 -5.14
CA SER A 72 4.58 -16.27 -5.47
C SER A 72 6.02 -16.18 -4.97
N ILE A 73 6.64 -15.02 -5.04
CA ILE A 73 8.00 -14.80 -4.50
C ILE A 73 7.99 -15.03 -2.98
N ILE A 74 7.03 -14.48 -2.27
CA ILE A 74 6.98 -14.60 -0.80
C ILE A 74 6.61 -16.02 -0.39
N TYR A 75 5.69 -16.66 -1.09
CA TYR A 75 5.18 -17.99 -0.73
C TYR A 75 6.10 -19.14 -1.13
N PHE A 76 6.75 -19.06 -2.30
CA PHE A 76 7.57 -20.15 -2.82
C PHE A 76 9.07 -19.89 -2.76
N LEU A 77 9.53 -18.65 -2.98
CA LEU A 77 10.95 -18.36 -3.06
C LEU A 77 11.58 -18.09 -1.69
N LEU A 78 10.90 -17.37 -0.77
CA LEU A 78 11.45 -17.08 0.55
C LEU A 78 11.69 -18.31 1.43
N PRO A 79 10.87 -19.38 1.39
CA PRO A 79 11.16 -20.61 2.11
C PRO A 79 12.49 -21.27 1.74
N GLU A 80 12.98 -21.12 0.51
CA GLU A 80 14.30 -21.60 0.09
C GLU A 80 15.45 -20.93 0.87
N PHE A 81 15.21 -19.74 1.41
CA PHE A 81 16.13 -19.01 2.28
C PHE A 81 15.82 -19.19 3.78
N GLY A 82 14.96 -20.14 4.13
CA GLY A 82 14.56 -20.42 5.51
C GLY A 82 13.52 -19.46 6.10
N ILE A 83 12.90 -18.58 5.30
CA ILE A 83 11.89 -17.61 5.73
C ILE A 83 10.52 -18.12 5.31
N VAL A 84 9.76 -18.68 6.26
CA VAL A 84 8.45 -19.27 6.00
C VAL A 84 7.34 -18.43 6.61
N PHE A 85 6.38 -18.02 5.79
CA PHE A 85 5.14 -17.39 6.23
C PHE A 85 3.96 -18.31 5.94
N ASN A 86 2.93 -18.26 6.81
CA ASN A 86 1.66 -18.89 6.46
C ASN A 86 0.92 -18.07 5.40
N GLU A 87 -0.13 -18.64 4.82
CA GLU A 87 -0.91 -18.04 3.73
C GLU A 87 -1.43 -16.63 4.09
N PHE A 88 -1.92 -16.46 5.32
CA PHE A 88 -2.41 -15.17 5.81
C PHE A 88 -1.33 -14.08 5.77
N TRP A 89 -0.17 -14.35 6.38
CA TRP A 89 0.92 -13.36 6.42
C TRP A 89 1.58 -13.16 5.08
N THR A 90 1.64 -14.20 4.23
CA THR A 90 2.08 -14.07 2.84
C THR A 90 1.23 -13.05 2.09
N GLY A 91 -0.09 -13.18 2.19
CA GLY A 91 -1.03 -12.24 1.58
C GLY A 91 -0.88 -10.82 2.14
N VAL A 92 -0.85 -10.67 3.47
CA VAL A 92 -0.68 -9.36 4.11
C VAL A 92 0.62 -8.69 3.68
N ILE A 93 1.75 -9.40 3.70
CA ILE A 93 3.06 -8.82 3.34
C ILE A 93 3.10 -8.45 1.86
N ALA A 94 2.72 -9.38 0.96
CA ALA A 94 2.74 -9.12 -0.47
C ALA A 94 1.89 -7.92 -0.86
N LEU A 95 0.63 -7.91 -0.43
CA LEU A 95 -0.30 -6.84 -0.76
C LEU A 95 0.06 -5.52 -0.08
N SER A 96 0.65 -5.56 1.14
CA SER A 96 1.12 -4.34 1.82
C SER A 96 2.30 -3.70 1.10
N LEU A 97 3.25 -4.49 0.58
CA LEU A 97 4.38 -3.97 -0.20
C LEU A 97 3.91 -3.35 -1.52
N ILE A 98 2.99 -4.02 -2.23
CA ILE A 98 2.40 -3.51 -3.47
C ILE A 98 1.65 -2.20 -3.18
N GLY A 99 0.74 -2.21 -2.22
CA GLY A 99 -0.04 -1.04 -1.83
C GLY A 99 0.82 0.12 -1.32
N ALA A 100 1.96 -0.17 -0.66
CA ALA A 100 2.93 0.85 -0.28
C ALA A 100 3.55 1.53 -1.49
N GLY A 101 3.93 0.78 -2.54
CA GLY A 101 4.43 1.34 -3.79
C GLY A 101 3.43 2.28 -4.47
N TYR A 102 2.15 1.89 -4.55
CA TYR A 102 1.08 2.76 -5.05
C TYR A 102 0.87 3.98 -4.14
N SER A 103 0.86 3.79 -2.82
CA SER A 103 0.68 4.88 -1.85
C SER A 103 1.79 5.92 -1.94
N VAL A 104 3.05 5.51 -2.17
CA VAL A 104 4.17 6.45 -2.40
C VAL A 104 3.88 7.37 -3.58
N GLU A 105 3.44 6.83 -4.72
CA GLU A 105 3.15 7.64 -5.90
C GLU A 105 1.89 8.51 -5.74
N ILE A 106 0.88 8.01 -5.03
CA ILE A 106 -0.32 8.80 -4.68
C ILE A 106 0.07 9.99 -3.81
N PHE A 107 0.86 9.78 -2.74
CA PHE A 107 1.31 10.87 -1.88
C PHE A 107 2.26 11.82 -2.61
N ARG A 108 3.16 11.31 -3.44
CA ARG A 108 4.03 12.15 -4.27
C ARG A 108 3.20 13.04 -5.19
N GLY A 109 2.25 12.48 -5.94
CA GLY A 109 1.37 13.25 -6.82
C GLY A 109 0.54 14.29 -6.07
N ALA A 110 0.05 13.95 -4.85
CA ALA A 110 -0.66 14.87 -3.99
C ALA A 110 0.23 16.03 -3.51
N ILE A 111 1.49 15.76 -3.17
CA ILE A 111 2.45 16.79 -2.77
C ILE A 111 2.81 17.69 -3.96
N ASP A 112 3.04 17.12 -5.14
CA ASP A 112 3.33 17.87 -6.37
C ASP A 112 2.16 18.78 -6.79
N ALA A 113 0.94 18.43 -6.42
CA ALA A 113 -0.25 19.25 -6.65
C ALA A 113 -0.39 20.44 -5.68
N ILE A 114 0.37 20.46 -4.57
CA ILE A 114 0.39 21.60 -3.65
C ILE A 114 1.20 22.73 -4.27
N SER A 115 0.66 23.95 -4.23
CA SER A 115 1.36 25.13 -4.74
C SER A 115 2.74 25.30 -4.10
N SER A 116 3.77 25.55 -4.91
CA SER A 116 5.13 25.84 -4.43
C SER A 116 5.18 27.01 -3.47
N SER A 117 4.25 27.97 -3.58
CA SER A 117 4.12 29.10 -2.66
C SER A 117 3.93 28.68 -1.21
N GLN A 118 3.30 27.53 -0.94
CA GLN A 118 3.15 26.99 0.42
C GLN A 118 4.49 26.57 1.02
N LEU A 119 5.35 25.96 0.20
CA LEU A 119 6.69 25.57 0.62
C LEU A 119 7.58 26.81 0.82
N ASP A 120 7.49 27.78 -0.06
CA ASP A 120 8.28 29.03 0.05
C ASP A 120 7.84 29.86 1.25
N ALA A 121 6.53 29.94 1.53
CA ALA A 121 6.02 30.58 2.73
C ALA A 121 6.53 29.90 4.02
N SER A 122 6.57 28.55 4.04
CA SER A 122 7.09 27.81 5.19
C SER A 122 8.57 28.08 5.44
N LYS A 123 9.37 28.19 4.36
CA LYS A 123 10.79 28.55 4.44
C LYS A 123 10.98 29.99 4.94
N ALA A 124 10.15 30.94 4.45
CA ALA A 124 10.17 32.33 4.90
C ALA A 124 9.85 32.47 6.39
N LEU A 125 9.04 31.56 6.96
CA LEU A 125 8.76 31.46 8.39
C LEU A 125 9.87 30.75 9.19
N GLY A 126 10.97 30.34 8.53
CA GLY A 126 12.10 29.67 9.17
C GLY A 126 11.89 28.19 9.48
N PHE A 127 10.90 27.53 8.85
CA PHE A 127 10.67 26.11 9.06
C PHE A 127 11.82 25.29 8.46
N THR A 128 12.26 24.28 9.20
CA THR A 128 13.15 23.25 8.65
C THR A 128 12.41 22.41 7.61
N GLN A 129 13.15 21.67 6.80
CA GLN A 129 12.55 20.78 5.78
C GLN A 129 11.58 19.76 6.41
N ILE A 130 11.92 19.21 7.57
CA ILE A 130 11.06 18.28 8.31
C ILE A 130 9.79 18.97 8.82
N GLN A 131 9.92 20.19 9.34
CA GLN A 131 8.77 20.98 9.81
C GLN A 131 7.85 21.35 8.65
N SER A 132 8.38 21.80 7.52
CA SER A 132 7.61 22.08 6.29
C SER A 132 6.88 20.85 5.80
N PHE A 133 7.55 19.70 5.77
CA PHE A 133 6.91 18.43 5.38
C PHE A 133 5.77 18.04 6.34
N ARG A 134 6.07 17.99 7.65
CA ARG A 134 5.11 17.49 8.65
C ARG A 134 3.93 18.43 8.88
N LEU A 135 4.18 19.74 8.94
CA LEU A 135 3.19 20.73 9.37
C LEU A 135 2.41 21.38 8.21
N VAL A 136 3.01 21.42 7.00
CA VAL A 136 2.43 22.11 5.85
C VAL A 136 2.04 21.13 4.74
N LEU A 137 3.01 20.31 4.26
CA LEU A 137 2.78 19.47 3.09
C LEU A 137 1.95 18.22 3.43
N LEU A 138 2.30 17.48 4.47
CA LEU A 138 1.66 16.21 4.80
C LEU A 138 0.15 16.34 5.08
N PRO A 139 -0.35 17.32 5.86
CA PRO A 139 -1.78 17.47 6.09
C PRO A 139 -2.57 17.81 4.82
N GLN A 140 -1.97 18.61 3.92
CA GLN A 140 -2.60 18.96 2.64
C GLN A 140 -2.56 17.77 1.68
N ALA A 141 -1.40 17.13 1.53
CA ALA A 141 -1.21 15.95 0.69
C ALA A 141 -2.15 14.81 1.11
N TYR A 142 -2.35 14.58 2.42
CA TYR A 142 -3.29 13.57 2.90
C TYR A 142 -4.70 13.80 2.36
N ARG A 143 -5.21 15.04 2.42
CA ARG A 143 -6.55 15.37 1.90
C ARG A 143 -6.65 15.17 0.39
N LEU A 144 -5.60 15.58 -0.37
CA LEU A 144 -5.56 15.41 -1.82
C LEU A 144 -5.38 13.94 -2.23
N SER A 145 -4.79 13.12 -1.37
CA SER A 145 -4.58 11.70 -1.64
C SER A 145 -5.82 10.83 -1.35
N LEU A 146 -6.82 11.32 -0.60
CA LEU A 146 -7.98 10.51 -0.23
C LEU A 146 -8.73 9.89 -1.43
N PRO A 147 -9.07 10.62 -2.51
CA PRO A 147 -9.76 10.03 -3.64
C PRO A 147 -8.96 8.90 -4.32
N PRO A 148 -7.68 9.09 -4.72
CA PRO A 148 -6.91 8.00 -5.31
C PRO A 148 -6.62 6.86 -4.32
N LEU A 149 -6.45 7.12 -3.02
CA LEU A 149 -6.32 6.07 -2.01
C LEU A 149 -7.58 5.21 -1.92
N THR A 150 -8.77 5.79 -2.00
CA THR A 150 -10.03 5.02 -2.00
C THR A 150 -10.08 4.02 -3.16
N ASN A 151 -9.61 4.40 -4.36
CA ASN A 151 -9.49 3.49 -5.49
C ASN A 151 -8.48 2.38 -5.22
N GLU A 152 -7.35 2.70 -4.61
CA GLU A 152 -6.33 1.70 -4.25
C GLU A 152 -6.84 0.72 -3.20
N LEU A 153 -7.62 1.17 -2.22
CA LEU A 153 -8.28 0.30 -1.25
C LEU A 153 -9.18 -0.74 -1.95
N ALA A 154 -9.95 -0.31 -2.95
CA ALA A 154 -10.79 -1.21 -3.73
C ALA A 154 -9.95 -2.23 -4.51
N ASN A 155 -8.76 -1.85 -5.02
CA ASN A 155 -7.84 -2.76 -5.70
C ASN A 155 -7.24 -3.79 -4.74
N VAL A 156 -6.86 -3.39 -3.54
CA VAL A 156 -6.37 -4.30 -2.48
C VAL A 156 -7.44 -5.34 -2.13
N ILE A 157 -8.70 -4.92 -1.93
CA ILE A 157 -9.80 -5.84 -1.63
C ILE A 157 -9.99 -6.85 -2.78
N LYS A 158 -9.94 -6.40 -4.03
CA LYS A 158 -10.02 -7.32 -5.19
C LYS A 158 -8.83 -8.27 -5.24
N ALA A 159 -7.64 -7.81 -4.90
CA ALA A 159 -6.43 -8.61 -4.95
C ALA A 159 -6.41 -9.74 -3.89
N THR A 160 -7.18 -9.63 -2.80
CA THR A 160 -7.32 -10.75 -1.84
C THR A 160 -7.96 -11.99 -2.43
N SER A 161 -8.64 -11.88 -3.58
CA SER A 161 -9.16 -13.04 -4.30
C SER A 161 -8.08 -13.92 -4.96
N LEU A 162 -6.82 -13.47 -4.95
CA LEU A 162 -5.66 -14.22 -5.43
C LEU A 162 -5.02 -15.12 -4.35
N LEU A 163 -5.48 -15.02 -3.11
CA LEU A 163 -5.01 -15.77 -1.95
C LEU A 163 -5.89 -16.96 -1.66
#